data_280a5631eacc2368ebb686bc04b327f7
#
_entry.id   280a5631eacc2368ebb686bc04b327f7
#
_cell.length_a   1.000
_cell.length_b   1.000
_cell.length_c   1.000
_cell.angle_alpha   90.00
_cell.angle_beta   90.00
_cell.angle_gamma   90.00
#
_symmetry.space_group_name_H-M   'P 1'
#
loop_
_entity.id
_entity.type
_entity.pdbx_description
1 polymer ?
#
loop_
_entity_poly.entity_id
_entity_poly.type
_entity_poly.pdbx_seq_one_letter_code
_entity_poly.pdbx_strand_id
1 'polypeptide(L)'
;GRAAIVVDTNVYIHAAAGTLPAAVKLLVVQGLLFHCSVCVGELSTGVANADPAHASWKALRDYYAGIIANIPDTRLLTPDPDVWAEAGLVAGTLARTQIYQRHQRKEALNDALIFLTAAKAGLPVLTANRDEFDLIQQLAPHGRFIHF
;
A
#
# COMPACT_ATOMS: atom_id res chain seq x y z
N GLY A 1 9.77 1.64 22.21
CA GLY A 1 9.97 0.75 21.08
C GLY A 1 9.72 1.43 19.75
N ARG A 2 10.13 0.78 18.65
CA ARG A 2 9.90 1.28 17.28
C ARG A 2 8.42 1.08 16.91
N ALA A 3 7.83 2.08 16.24
CA ALA A 3 6.47 1.96 15.70
C ALA A 3 6.47 0.96 14.52
N ALA A 4 5.64 -0.09 14.63
CA ALA A 4 5.45 -1.06 13.56
C ALA A 4 4.29 -0.62 12.66
N ILE A 5 4.56 -0.44 11.37
CA ILE A 5 3.59 0.05 10.39
C ILE A 5 3.71 -0.71 9.07
N VAL A 6 2.60 -0.86 8.37
CA VAL A 6 2.57 -1.33 6.97
C VAL A 6 2.54 -0.10 6.07
N VAL A 7 3.43 -0.02 5.10
CA VAL A 7 3.48 1.12 4.17
C VAL A 7 2.71 0.82 2.89
N ASP A 8 1.82 1.75 2.52
CA ASP A 8 1.08 1.69 1.26
C ASP A 8 1.99 2.05 0.08
N THR A 9 1.60 1.67 -1.13
CA THR A 9 2.39 1.86 -2.36
C THR A 9 2.81 3.31 -2.58
N ASN A 10 1.93 4.28 -2.28
CA ASN A 10 2.25 5.71 -2.44
C ASN A 10 3.39 6.20 -1.53
N VAL A 11 3.65 5.53 -0.42
CA VAL A 11 4.77 5.88 0.48
C VAL A 11 6.11 5.65 -0.22
N TYR A 12 6.26 4.54 -0.94
CA TYR A 12 7.47 4.27 -1.73
C TYR A 12 7.68 5.32 -2.81
N ILE A 13 6.59 5.72 -3.48
CA ILE A 13 6.63 6.72 -4.56
C ILE A 13 7.04 8.08 -4.00
N HIS A 14 6.44 8.53 -2.91
CA HIS A 14 6.81 9.78 -2.24
C HIS A 14 8.25 9.74 -1.71
N ALA A 15 8.69 8.63 -1.15
CA ALA A 15 10.07 8.48 -0.67
C ALA A 15 11.07 8.60 -1.82
N ALA A 16 10.81 7.95 -2.97
CA ALA A 16 11.64 8.03 -4.16
C ALA A 16 11.70 9.46 -4.73
N ALA A 17 10.59 10.19 -4.69
CA ALA A 17 10.50 11.57 -5.18
C ALA A 17 11.03 12.61 -4.19
N GLY A 18 11.35 12.22 -2.95
CA GLY A 18 11.77 13.16 -1.90
C GLY A 18 10.66 14.07 -1.40
N THR A 19 9.38 13.64 -1.50
CA THR A 19 8.20 14.46 -1.19
C THR A 19 7.49 14.05 0.10
N LEU A 20 8.05 13.14 0.90
CA LEU A 20 7.48 12.81 2.20
C LEU A 20 7.55 14.02 3.15
N PRO A 21 6.45 14.37 3.84
CA PRO A 21 6.50 15.35 4.92
C PRO A 21 7.54 14.95 5.99
N ALA A 22 8.17 15.92 6.65
CA ALA A 22 9.26 15.67 7.59
C ALA A 22 8.88 14.69 8.70
N ALA A 23 7.70 14.82 9.28
CA ALA A 23 7.20 13.92 10.32
C ALA A 23 6.99 12.48 9.82
N VAL A 24 6.51 12.33 8.58
CA VAL A 24 6.31 11.03 7.94
C VAL A 24 7.65 10.39 7.59
N LYS A 25 8.59 11.18 7.07
CA LYS A 25 9.95 10.70 6.79
C LYS A 25 10.62 10.16 8.05
N LEU A 26 10.45 10.87 9.18
CA LEU A 26 10.99 10.44 10.47
C LEU A 26 10.35 9.10 10.90
N LEU A 27 9.03 8.97 10.76
CA LEU A 27 8.31 7.73 11.07
C LEU A 27 8.81 6.56 10.22
N VAL A 28 9.03 6.77 8.93
CA VAL A 28 9.55 5.75 8.00
C VAL A 28 10.99 5.35 8.36
N VAL A 29 11.85 6.32 8.67
CA VAL A 29 13.26 6.07 8.99
C VAL A 29 13.41 5.36 10.34
N GLN A 30 12.66 5.77 11.34
CA GLN A 30 12.75 5.22 12.71
C GLN A 30 11.82 4.02 12.96
N GLY A 31 10.79 3.86 12.14
CA GLY A 31 9.80 2.81 12.29
C GLY A 31 10.31 1.40 11.94
N LEU A 32 9.57 0.41 12.37
CA LEU A 32 9.71 -0.96 11.90
C LEU A 32 8.72 -1.17 10.75
N LEU A 33 9.22 -1.16 9.52
CA LEU A 33 8.39 -1.21 8.33
C LEU A 33 8.03 -2.65 7.97
N PHE A 34 6.73 -2.88 7.79
CA PHE A 34 6.17 -4.07 7.16
C PHE A 34 5.64 -3.72 5.78
N HIS A 35 5.62 -4.71 4.91
CA HIS A 35 5.27 -4.55 3.50
C HIS A 35 4.22 -5.57 3.12
N CYS A 36 3.24 -5.17 2.32
CA CYS A 36 2.24 -6.08 1.79
C CYS A 36 2.61 -6.53 0.37
N SER A 37 2.46 -7.81 0.07
CA SER A 37 2.76 -8.34 -1.26
C SER A 37 1.94 -7.68 -2.38
N VAL A 38 0.77 -7.13 -2.07
CA VAL A 38 -0.04 -6.33 -3.02
C VAL A 38 0.75 -5.11 -3.50
N CYS A 39 1.47 -4.43 -2.61
CA CYS A 39 2.30 -3.28 -2.99
C CYS A 39 3.47 -3.70 -3.89
N VAL A 40 4.03 -4.88 -3.68
CA VAL A 40 5.06 -5.43 -4.59
C VAL A 40 4.51 -5.56 -6.01
N GLY A 41 3.29 -6.09 -6.14
CA GLY A 41 2.61 -6.20 -7.44
C GLY A 41 2.33 -4.83 -8.08
N GLU A 42 1.85 -3.87 -7.30
CA GLU A 42 1.58 -2.51 -7.78
C GLU A 42 2.85 -1.78 -8.24
N LEU A 43 3.93 -1.87 -7.47
CA LEU A 43 5.21 -1.27 -7.83
C LEU A 43 5.78 -1.90 -9.10
N SER A 44 5.71 -3.23 -9.21
CA SER A 44 6.18 -3.96 -10.40
C SER A 44 5.39 -3.58 -11.65
N THR A 45 4.06 -3.47 -11.52
CA THR A 45 3.18 -3.03 -12.60
C THR A 45 3.52 -1.60 -13.03
N GLY A 46 3.73 -0.70 -12.07
CA GLY A 46 4.08 0.70 -12.35
C GLY A 46 5.39 0.82 -13.12
N VAL A 47 6.41 0.05 -12.73
CA VAL A 47 7.70 0.03 -13.44
C VAL A 47 7.55 -0.51 -14.86
N ALA A 48 6.82 -1.63 -15.02
CA ALA A 48 6.64 -2.25 -16.32
C ALA A 48 5.82 -1.38 -17.29
N ASN A 49 4.91 -0.57 -16.75
CA ASN A 49 4.05 0.34 -17.53
C ASN A 49 4.74 1.68 -17.85
N ALA A 50 5.89 1.97 -17.26
CA ALA A 50 6.65 3.18 -17.57
C ALA A 50 7.34 3.08 -18.93
N ASP A 51 7.57 4.24 -19.57
CA ASP A 51 8.21 4.29 -20.89
C ASP A 51 9.70 3.93 -20.81
N PRO A 52 10.17 2.81 -21.40
CA PRO A 52 11.58 2.42 -21.38
C PRO A 52 12.50 3.39 -22.12
N ALA A 53 11.96 4.21 -23.00
CA ALA A 53 12.73 5.22 -23.73
C ALA A 53 13.04 6.45 -22.89
N HIS A 54 12.36 6.64 -21.74
CA HIS A 54 12.63 7.78 -20.86
C HIS A 54 14.01 7.63 -20.20
N ALA A 55 14.79 8.73 -20.15
CA ALA A 55 16.15 8.72 -19.65
C ALA A 55 16.28 8.18 -18.20
N SER A 56 15.27 8.40 -17.36
CA SER A 56 15.27 7.98 -15.96
C SER A 56 14.72 6.57 -15.73
N TRP A 57 14.22 5.88 -16.75
CA TRP A 57 13.52 4.61 -16.62
C TRP A 57 14.38 3.53 -15.95
N LYS A 58 15.62 3.38 -16.39
CA LYS A 58 16.52 2.36 -15.85
C LYS A 58 16.80 2.59 -14.37
N ALA A 59 17.08 3.83 -13.99
CA ALA A 59 17.34 4.20 -12.59
C ALA A 59 16.11 3.94 -11.71
N LEU A 60 14.91 4.26 -12.20
CA LEU A 60 13.66 4.01 -11.50
C LEU A 60 13.40 2.51 -11.33
N ARG A 61 13.57 1.74 -12.39
CA ARG A 61 13.45 0.28 -12.36
C ARG A 61 14.38 -0.35 -11.34
N ASP A 62 15.68 0.04 -11.38
CA ASP A 62 16.69 -0.50 -10.48
C ASP A 62 16.43 -0.10 -9.03
N TYR A 63 15.93 1.12 -8.79
CA TYR A 63 15.56 1.59 -7.47
C TYR A 63 14.44 0.72 -6.84
N TYR A 64 13.34 0.52 -7.55
CA TYR A 64 12.24 -0.30 -7.03
C TYR A 64 12.59 -1.79 -6.93
N ALA A 65 13.36 -2.31 -7.87
CA ALA A 65 13.86 -3.68 -7.79
C ALA A 65 14.73 -3.89 -6.54
N GLY A 66 15.56 -2.91 -6.21
CA GLY A 66 16.37 -2.92 -4.99
C GLY A 66 15.54 -2.90 -3.72
N ILE A 67 14.50 -2.06 -3.67
CA ILE A 67 13.58 -2.03 -2.52
C ILE A 67 12.93 -3.40 -2.32
N ILE A 68 12.36 -3.98 -3.38
CA ILE A 68 11.67 -5.27 -3.31
C ILE A 68 12.63 -6.39 -2.88
N ALA A 69 13.82 -6.44 -3.46
CA ALA A 69 14.84 -7.45 -3.13
C ALA A 69 15.32 -7.37 -1.68
N ASN A 70 15.26 -6.20 -1.06
CA ASN A 70 15.73 -5.96 0.30
C ASN A 70 14.64 -6.06 1.37
N ILE A 71 13.40 -6.39 1.01
CA ILE A 71 12.35 -6.63 2.00
C ILE A 71 12.68 -7.92 2.77
N PRO A 72 12.85 -7.87 4.10
CA PRO A 72 13.03 -9.08 4.89
C PRO A 72 11.79 -9.97 4.82
N ASP A 73 11.97 -11.28 4.67
CA ASP A 73 10.86 -12.25 4.60
C ASP A 73 9.94 -12.15 5.82
N THR A 74 10.51 -11.88 7.00
CA THR A 74 9.77 -11.71 8.25
C THR A 74 8.91 -10.47 8.33
N ARG A 75 9.09 -9.52 7.39
CA ARG A 75 8.33 -8.27 7.32
C ARG A 75 7.53 -8.14 6.03
N LEU A 76 7.44 -9.20 5.24
CA LEU A 76 6.57 -9.28 4.08
C LEU A 76 5.28 -10.00 4.46
N LEU A 77 4.15 -9.27 4.38
CA LEU A 77 2.83 -9.81 4.67
C LEU A 77 2.11 -10.13 3.36
N THR A 78 1.41 -11.27 3.34
CA THR A 78 0.66 -11.70 2.17
C THR A 78 -0.80 -11.94 2.56
N PRO A 79 -1.78 -11.44 1.77
CA PRO A 79 -3.19 -11.71 2.03
C PRO A 79 -3.47 -13.22 2.01
N ASP A 80 -4.14 -13.71 3.05
CA ASP A 80 -4.64 -15.09 3.07
C ASP A 80 -6.04 -15.19 2.44
N PRO A 81 -6.60 -16.41 2.27
CA PRO A 81 -7.93 -16.57 1.67
C PRO A 81 -9.04 -15.80 2.38
N ASP A 82 -9.02 -15.72 3.71
CA ASP A 82 -10.03 -15.00 4.48
C ASP A 82 -9.95 -13.48 4.22
N VAL A 83 -8.73 -12.96 4.15
CA VAL A 83 -8.50 -11.55 3.80
C VAL A 83 -8.98 -11.26 2.38
N TRP A 84 -8.72 -12.14 1.42
CA TRP A 84 -9.21 -12.00 0.06
C TRP A 84 -10.74 -11.94 0.01
N ALA A 85 -11.41 -12.82 0.72
CA ALA A 85 -12.87 -12.86 0.77
C ALA A 85 -13.45 -11.56 1.38
N GLU A 86 -12.92 -11.12 2.50
CA GLU A 86 -13.35 -9.88 3.15
C GLU A 86 -13.05 -8.65 2.31
N ALA A 87 -11.87 -8.57 1.72
CA ALA A 87 -11.49 -7.48 0.82
C ALA A 87 -12.42 -7.39 -0.39
N GLY A 88 -12.81 -8.52 -0.94
CA GLY A 88 -13.78 -8.58 -2.04
C GLY A 88 -15.14 -8.01 -1.64
N LEU A 89 -15.64 -8.36 -0.45
CA LEU A 89 -16.89 -7.82 0.08
C LEU A 89 -16.81 -6.31 0.30
N VAL A 90 -15.73 -5.82 0.89
CA VAL A 90 -15.51 -4.39 1.12
C VAL A 90 -15.43 -3.64 -0.21
N ALA A 91 -14.56 -4.09 -1.12
CA ALA A 91 -14.35 -3.44 -2.41
C ALA A 91 -15.61 -3.45 -3.28
N GLY A 92 -16.36 -4.56 -3.29
CA GLY A 92 -17.63 -4.68 -4.01
C GLY A 92 -18.70 -3.74 -3.46
N THR A 93 -18.80 -3.61 -2.15
CA THR A 93 -19.72 -2.67 -1.50
C THR A 93 -19.37 -1.23 -1.86
N LEU A 94 -18.08 -0.85 -1.82
CA LEU A 94 -17.63 0.49 -2.22
C LEU A 94 -17.88 0.75 -3.70
N ALA A 95 -17.61 -0.21 -4.58
CA ALA A 95 -17.86 -0.07 -6.01
C ALA A 95 -19.33 0.24 -6.30
N ARG A 96 -20.24 -0.40 -5.61
CA ARG A 96 -21.69 -0.19 -5.75
C ARG A 96 -22.15 1.13 -5.15
N THR A 97 -21.71 1.44 -3.92
CA THR A 97 -22.20 2.61 -3.16
C THR A 97 -21.57 3.91 -3.63
N GLN A 98 -20.32 3.86 -4.11
CA GLN A 98 -19.58 5.01 -4.62
C GLN A 98 -19.64 5.13 -6.16
N ILE A 99 -20.30 4.20 -6.83
CA ILE A 99 -20.45 4.17 -8.30
C ILE A 99 -19.07 4.20 -8.99
N TYR A 100 -18.19 3.32 -8.59
CA TYR A 100 -16.83 3.26 -9.11
C TYR A 100 -16.76 2.81 -10.56
N GLN A 101 -15.87 3.44 -11.33
CA GLN A 101 -15.46 2.98 -12.64
C GLN A 101 -14.54 1.74 -12.50
N ARG A 102 -14.29 1.05 -13.62
CA ARG A 102 -13.55 -0.22 -13.62
C ARG A 102 -12.17 -0.12 -12.97
N HIS A 103 -11.40 0.93 -13.27
CA HIS A 103 -10.06 1.12 -12.68
C HIS A 103 -10.13 1.40 -11.18
N GLN A 104 -11.15 2.12 -10.71
CA GLN A 104 -11.36 2.41 -9.30
C GLN A 104 -11.73 1.15 -8.51
N ARG A 105 -12.47 0.20 -9.13
CA ARG A 105 -12.79 -1.09 -8.49
C ARG A 105 -11.56 -1.92 -8.20
N LYS A 106 -10.59 -1.94 -9.13
CA LYS A 106 -9.32 -2.64 -8.93
C LYS A 106 -8.49 -1.98 -7.83
N GLU A 107 -8.42 -0.66 -7.82
CA GLU A 107 -7.73 0.11 -6.77
C GLU A 107 -8.37 -0.14 -5.41
N ALA A 108 -9.69 -0.14 -5.31
CA ALA A 108 -10.41 -0.41 -4.07
C ALA A 108 -10.12 -1.81 -3.53
N LEU A 109 -10.05 -2.81 -4.39
CA LEU A 109 -9.68 -4.17 -3.99
C LEU A 109 -8.25 -4.23 -3.45
N ASN A 110 -7.31 -3.61 -4.14
CA ASN A 110 -5.91 -3.57 -3.70
C ASN A 110 -5.78 -2.86 -2.34
N ASP A 111 -6.42 -1.71 -2.18
CA ASP A 111 -6.40 -0.96 -0.92
C ASP A 111 -7.04 -1.74 0.23
N ALA A 112 -8.16 -2.41 -0.02
CA ALA A 112 -8.81 -3.26 0.97
C ALA A 112 -7.92 -4.45 1.36
N LEU A 113 -7.23 -5.07 0.41
CA LEU A 113 -6.28 -6.15 0.69
C LEU A 113 -5.13 -5.68 1.58
N ILE A 114 -4.56 -4.52 1.30
CA ILE A 114 -3.48 -3.93 2.10
C ILE A 114 -3.98 -3.63 3.52
N PHE A 115 -5.12 -2.97 3.64
CA PHE A 115 -5.71 -2.58 4.92
C PHE A 115 -6.04 -3.79 5.80
N LEU A 116 -6.69 -4.79 5.24
CA LEU A 116 -7.12 -5.98 5.98
C LEU A 116 -5.95 -6.92 6.32
N THR A 117 -4.95 -7.00 5.44
CA THR A 117 -3.71 -7.74 5.72
C THR A 117 -2.99 -7.12 6.93
N ALA A 118 -2.88 -5.80 6.95
CA ALA A 118 -2.30 -5.06 8.07
C ALA A 118 -3.12 -5.25 9.35
N ALA A 119 -4.45 -5.14 9.26
CA ALA A 119 -5.35 -5.32 10.40
C ALA A 119 -5.20 -6.70 11.04
N LYS A 120 -5.09 -7.75 10.24
CA LYS A 120 -4.87 -9.12 10.72
C LYS A 120 -3.54 -9.28 11.47
N ALA A 121 -2.52 -8.53 11.07
CA ALA A 121 -1.24 -8.47 11.76
C ALA A 121 -1.23 -7.51 12.97
N GLY A 122 -2.33 -6.83 13.23
CA GLY A 122 -2.44 -5.85 14.32
C GLY A 122 -1.72 -4.53 14.06
N LEU A 123 -1.49 -4.19 12.79
CA LEU A 123 -0.69 -3.03 12.38
C LEU A 123 -1.54 -1.98 11.64
N PRO A 124 -1.24 -0.69 11.81
CA PRO A 124 -1.82 0.36 10.99
C PRO A 124 -1.13 0.43 9.62
N VAL A 125 -1.85 0.95 8.62
CA VAL A 125 -1.28 1.29 7.30
C VAL A 125 -0.92 2.77 7.27
N LEU A 126 0.28 3.09 6.79
CA LEU A 126 0.68 4.47 6.46
C LEU A 126 0.36 4.72 4.99
N THR A 127 -0.44 5.74 4.71
CA THR A 127 -0.93 6.04 3.37
C THR A 127 -1.11 7.54 3.13
N ALA A 128 -0.95 7.97 1.88
CA ALA A 128 -1.34 9.30 1.43
C ALA A 128 -2.81 9.35 0.97
N ASN A 129 -3.48 8.20 0.88
CA ASN A 129 -4.83 8.07 0.32
C ASN A 129 -5.91 8.04 1.42
N ARG A 130 -6.05 9.14 2.14
CA ARG A 130 -6.96 9.26 3.27
C ARG A 130 -8.40 8.88 2.93
N ASP A 131 -8.94 9.42 1.84
CA ASP A 131 -10.38 9.30 1.56
C ASP A 131 -10.78 7.84 1.28
N GLU A 132 -9.99 7.11 0.52
CA GLU A 132 -10.22 5.69 0.25
C GLU A 132 -10.10 4.84 1.53
N PHE A 133 -9.06 5.05 2.31
CA PHE A 133 -8.87 4.27 3.54
C PHE A 133 -9.90 4.58 4.61
N ASP A 134 -10.41 5.82 4.65
CA ASP A 134 -11.52 6.17 5.52
C ASP A 134 -12.81 5.40 5.16
N LEU A 135 -13.14 5.30 3.87
CA LEU A 135 -14.27 4.50 3.39
C LEU A 135 -14.11 3.01 3.73
N ILE A 136 -12.92 2.47 3.53
CA ILE A 136 -12.62 1.07 3.88
C ILE A 136 -12.79 0.84 5.39
N GLN A 137 -12.28 1.76 6.21
CA GLN A 137 -12.36 1.66 7.66
C GLN A 137 -13.81 1.70 8.16
N GLN A 138 -14.69 2.44 7.51
CA GLN A 138 -16.12 2.45 7.85
C GLN A 138 -16.75 1.05 7.71
N LEU A 139 -16.30 0.25 6.77
CA LEU A 139 -16.78 -1.12 6.54
C LEU A 139 -15.97 -2.17 7.32
N ALA A 140 -14.74 -1.85 7.71
CA ALA A 140 -13.84 -2.73 8.44
C ALA A 140 -13.18 -1.97 9.61
N PRO A 141 -13.96 -1.63 10.67
CA PRO A 141 -13.51 -0.74 11.75
C PRO A 141 -12.44 -1.34 12.65
N HIS A 142 -12.12 -2.62 12.51
CA HIS A 142 -11.04 -3.28 13.23
C HIS A 142 -9.64 -2.94 12.70
N GLY A 143 -9.55 -2.36 11.51
CA GLY A 143 -8.29 -1.88 10.94
C GLY A 143 -8.03 -0.41 11.26
N ARG A 144 -6.78 0.01 11.07
CA ARG A 144 -6.32 1.38 11.37
C ARG A 144 -5.42 1.88 10.26
N PHE A 145 -5.38 3.20 10.08
CA PHE A 145 -4.43 3.84 9.17
C PHE A 145 -3.95 5.19 9.70
N ILE A 146 -2.79 5.59 9.22
CA ILE A 146 -2.15 6.89 9.45
C ILE A 146 -2.02 7.56 8.09
N HIS A 147 -2.52 8.78 7.95
CA HIS A 147 -2.49 9.49 6.67
C HIS A 147 -1.59 10.72 6.70
N PHE A 148 -1.19 11.15 5.51
CA PHE A 148 -0.41 12.37 5.32
C PHE A 148 -0.77 13.09 4.04
#